data_b6828dfcc2f19ca1b5afb2d4d48f724b
#
_entry.id   b6828dfcc2f19ca1b5afb2d4d48f724b
#
_cell.length_a   1.000
_cell.length_b   1.000
_cell.length_c   1.000
_cell.angle_alpha   90.00
_cell.angle_beta   90.00
_cell.angle_gamma   90.00
#
_symmetry.space_group_name_H-M   'P 1'
#
loop_
_entity.id
_entity.type
_entity.pdbx_description
1 polymer ?
#
loop_
_entity_poly.entity_id
_entity_poly.type
_entity_poly.pdbx_seq_one_letter_code
_entity_poly.pdbx_strand_id
1 'polypeptide(L)'
;QCRASVRRMNPAFSVIFFTTLSGAGFGLWIWLGLRIAFGAAPRDFQALGWILLLVFAGIAAAVGLLASFWHLGKPLRAWRAFSQWRTSWLSREGVLALACFVPAFALLLLLAAGDGSDAMARAVAGLLALLGLATVACTAMIYASLAPIPAGRHRATVPGYLLFALLTGGLPMLLAAGFDAAG
;
A
#
# COMPACT_ATOMS: atom_id res chain seq x y z
N GLN A 1 19.21 -31.62 31.94
CA GLN A 1 18.43 -31.55 30.72
C GLN A 1 17.61 -30.27 30.73
N CYS A 2 18.16 -29.20 30.10
CA CYS A 2 17.47 -27.92 29.97
C CYS A 2 16.56 -28.02 28.72
N ARG A 3 15.28 -28.32 28.92
CA ARG A 3 14.27 -28.20 27.87
C ARG A 3 14.05 -26.71 27.62
N ALA A 4 14.71 -26.17 26.58
CA ALA A 4 14.35 -24.88 26.05
C ALA A 4 12.90 -24.98 25.51
N SER A 5 11.96 -24.40 26.25
CA SER A 5 10.59 -24.26 25.78
C SER A 5 10.62 -23.36 24.52
N VAL A 6 10.44 -23.95 23.37
CA VAL A 6 10.20 -23.22 22.12
C VAL A 6 8.90 -22.44 22.34
N ARG A 7 9.02 -21.19 22.71
CA ARG A 7 7.88 -20.26 22.79
C ARG A 7 7.34 -20.14 21.39
N ARG A 8 6.20 -20.79 21.10
CA ARG A 8 5.48 -20.61 19.83
C ARG A 8 5.14 -19.11 19.72
N MET A 9 5.82 -18.43 18.82
CA MET A 9 5.46 -17.05 18.48
C MET A 9 4.17 -17.11 17.68
N ASN A 10 3.03 -16.83 18.32
CA ASN A 10 1.80 -16.58 17.61
C ASN A 10 1.95 -15.23 16.91
N PRO A 11 1.85 -15.16 15.58
CA PRO A 11 1.85 -13.90 14.90
C PRO A 11 0.66 -13.08 15.42
N ALA A 12 0.92 -11.84 15.83
CA ALA A 12 -0.16 -10.95 16.26
C ALA A 12 -1.10 -10.74 15.07
N PHE A 13 -2.40 -11.01 15.23
CA PHE A 13 -3.40 -10.79 14.18
C PHE A 13 -3.31 -9.39 13.56
N SER A 14 -2.96 -8.38 14.37
CA SER A 14 -2.75 -7.00 13.92
C SER A 14 -1.65 -6.88 12.85
N VAL A 15 -0.59 -7.70 12.92
CA VAL A 15 0.47 -7.70 11.90
C VAL A 15 -0.04 -8.29 10.58
N ILE A 16 -0.84 -9.36 10.66
CA ILE A 16 -1.44 -9.98 9.47
C ILE A 16 -2.40 -8.99 8.80
N PHE A 17 -3.31 -8.38 9.59
CA PHE A 17 -4.23 -7.36 9.07
C PHE A 17 -3.49 -6.15 8.47
N PHE A 18 -2.46 -5.67 9.15
CA PHE A 18 -1.63 -4.59 8.64
C PHE A 18 -1.03 -4.95 7.27
N THR A 19 -0.31 -6.04 7.17
CA THR A 19 0.41 -6.39 5.94
C THR A 19 -0.51 -6.73 4.78
N THR A 20 -1.64 -7.41 5.03
CA THR A 20 -2.58 -7.80 3.98
C THR A 20 -3.41 -6.61 3.48
N LEU A 21 -4.03 -5.84 4.38
CA LEU A 21 -4.90 -4.73 3.99
C LEU A 21 -4.10 -3.56 3.42
N SER A 22 -2.99 -3.14 4.07
CA SER A 22 -2.17 -2.07 3.52
C SER A 22 -1.52 -2.49 2.20
N GLY A 23 -1.04 -3.73 2.10
CA GLY A 23 -0.49 -4.28 0.86
C GLY A 23 -1.49 -4.27 -0.28
N ALA A 24 -2.74 -4.70 -0.05
CA ALA A 24 -3.81 -4.67 -1.04
C ALA A 24 -4.18 -3.23 -1.45
N GLY A 25 -4.28 -2.31 -0.47
CA GLY A 25 -4.59 -0.91 -0.72
C GLY A 25 -3.51 -0.21 -1.55
N PHE A 26 -2.24 -0.33 -1.16
CA PHE A 26 -1.13 0.22 -1.94
C PHE A 26 -0.99 -0.47 -3.30
N GLY A 27 -1.21 -1.78 -3.38
CA GLY A 27 -1.21 -2.53 -4.63
C GLY A 27 -2.26 -2.04 -5.61
N LEU A 28 -3.48 -1.76 -5.14
CA LEU A 28 -4.54 -1.19 -5.96
C LEU A 28 -4.22 0.25 -6.40
N TRP A 29 -3.66 1.10 -5.52
CA TRP A 29 -3.18 2.43 -5.91
C TRP A 29 -2.07 2.38 -6.95
N ILE A 30 -1.16 1.39 -6.89
CA ILE A 30 -0.14 1.18 -7.91
C ILE A 30 -0.81 0.89 -9.26
N TRP A 31 -1.76 -0.04 -9.32
CA TRP A 31 -2.45 -0.39 -10.55
C TRP A 31 -3.26 0.78 -11.13
N LEU A 32 -4.04 1.48 -10.29
CA LEU A 32 -4.79 2.66 -10.72
C LEU A 32 -3.84 3.74 -11.23
N GLY A 33 -2.77 4.00 -10.50
CA GLY A 33 -1.77 4.99 -10.87
C GLY A 33 -1.10 4.68 -12.20
N LEU A 34 -0.67 3.44 -12.41
CA LEU A 34 -0.08 3.01 -13.69
C LEU A 34 -1.08 3.10 -14.84
N ARG A 35 -2.31 2.62 -14.65
CA ARG A 35 -3.36 2.67 -15.68
C ARG A 35 -3.62 4.10 -16.15
N ILE A 36 -3.79 5.05 -15.24
CA ILE A 36 -4.04 6.46 -15.58
C ILE A 36 -2.78 7.10 -16.16
N ALA A 37 -1.60 6.87 -15.59
CA ALA A 37 -0.35 7.46 -16.08
C ALA A 37 -0.04 7.07 -17.51
N PHE A 38 -0.35 5.83 -17.93
CA PHE A 38 -0.11 5.33 -19.28
C PHE A 38 -1.30 5.49 -20.24
N GLY A 39 -2.27 6.32 -19.89
CA GLY A 39 -3.30 6.81 -20.84
C GLY A 39 -4.60 6.02 -20.88
N ALA A 40 -4.82 5.08 -19.97
CA ALA A 40 -6.13 4.48 -19.79
C ALA A 40 -7.02 5.36 -18.89
N ALA A 41 -7.18 6.64 -19.27
CA ALA A 41 -8.04 7.56 -18.52
C ALA A 41 -9.49 7.10 -18.58
N PRO A 42 -10.25 7.16 -17.48
CA PRO A 42 -11.66 6.83 -17.47
C PRO A 42 -12.42 7.80 -18.38
N ARG A 43 -13.27 7.26 -19.27
CA ARG A 43 -14.28 8.03 -19.96
C ARG A 43 -15.45 8.25 -18.98
N ASP A 44 -16.26 9.28 -19.22
CA ASP A 44 -17.24 9.84 -18.28
C ASP A 44 -18.07 8.83 -17.46
N PHE A 45 -18.49 7.73 -18.05
CA PHE A 45 -19.26 6.71 -17.35
C PHE A 45 -18.41 5.82 -16.40
N GLN A 46 -17.13 5.68 -16.68
CA GLN A 46 -16.22 4.84 -15.89
C GLN A 46 -15.58 5.60 -14.71
N ALA A 47 -15.66 6.94 -14.69
CA ALA A 47 -15.04 7.78 -13.68
C ALA A 47 -15.47 7.41 -12.26
N LEU A 48 -16.77 7.11 -12.05
CA LEU A 48 -17.29 6.68 -10.75
C LEU A 48 -16.64 5.38 -10.27
N GLY A 49 -16.49 4.39 -11.15
CA GLY A 49 -15.84 3.13 -10.80
C GLY A 49 -14.39 3.32 -10.35
N TRP A 50 -13.65 4.19 -11.03
CA TRP A 50 -12.26 4.52 -10.67
C TRP A 50 -12.17 5.31 -9.35
N ILE A 51 -13.10 6.23 -9.13
CA ILE A 51 -13.23 6.95 -7.86
C ILE A 51 -13.49 5.97 -6.71
N LEU A 52 -14.44 5.04 -6.88
CA LEU A 52 -14.75 4.04 -5.87
C LEU A 52 -13.56 3.13 -5.57
N LEU A 53 -12.82 2.67 -6.59
CA LEU A 53 -11.61 1.88 -6.41
C LEU A 53 -10.51 2.68 -5.70
N LEU A 54 -10.33 3.96 -6.04
CA LEU A 54 -9.34 4.84 -5.41
C LEU A 54 -9.64 5.04 -3.92
N VAL A 55 -10.92 5.28 -3.59
CA VAL A 55 -11.39 5.42 -2.21
C VAL A 55 -11.27 4.11 -1.45
N PHE A 56 -11.70 3.00 -2.04
CA PHE A 56 -11.58 1.66 -1.45
C PHE A 56 -10.11 1.33 -1.10
N ALA A 57 -9.18 1.58 -2.03
CA ALA A 57 -7.75 1.42 -1.80
C ALA A 57 -7.26 2.26 -0.63
N GLY A 58 -7.71 3.52 -0.54
CA GLY A 58 -7.39 4.42 0.57
C GLY A 58 -7.90 3.91 1.92
N ILE A 59 -9.14 3.42 1.96
CA ILE A 59 -9.71 2.83 3.17
C ILE A 59 -8.93 1.58 3.58
N ALA A 60 -8.63 0.67 2.65
CA ALA A 60 -7.86 -0.53 2.93
C ALA A 60 -6.46 -0.20 3.47
N ALA A 61 -5.75 0.75 2.82
CA ALA A 61 -4.45 1.22 3.29
C ALA A 61 -4.54 1.85 4.68
N ALA A 62 -5.52 2.74 4.93
CA ALA A 62 -5.71 3.42 6.22
C ALA A 62 -6.03 2.42 7.34
N VAL A 63 -6.96 1.48 7.11
CA VAL A 63 -7.32 0.44 8.09
C VAL A 63 -6.12 -0.44 8.40
N GLY A 64 -5.36 -0.86 7.38
CA GLY A 64 -4.12 -1.59 7.56
C GLY A 64 -3.12 -0.83 8.41
N LEU A 65 -2.85 0.44 8.09
CA LEU A 65 -1.94 1.28 8.87
C LEU A 65 -2.44 1.48 10.32
N LEU A 66 -3.73 1.70 10.53
CA LEU A 66 -4.31 1.82 11.86
C LEU A 66 -4.15 0.52 12.66
N ALA A 67 -4.29 -0.65 12.01
CA ALA A 67 -4.04 -1.93 12.68
C ALA A 67 -2.61 -2.06 13.21
N SER A 68 -1.64 -1.33 12.62
CA SER A 68 -0.26 -1.31 13.12
C SER A 68 -0.13 -0.68 14.50
N PHE A 69 -1.01 0.24 14.88
CA PHE A 69 -0.97 0.88 16.20
C PHE A 69 -1.26 -0.09 17.35
N TRP A 70 -2.04 -1.17 17.11
CA TRP A 70 -2.37 -2.14 18.15
C TRP A 70 -1.19 -2.98 18.62
N HIS A 71 -0.14 -3.09 17.83
CA HIS A 71 1.08 -3.80 18.25
C HIS A 71 2.23 -2.85 18.62
N LEU A 72 2.01 -1.52 18.57
CA LEU A 72 2.98 -0.56 19.09
C LEU A 72 2.88 -0.50 20.63
N GLY A 73 3.99 -0.75 21.32
CA GLY A 73 4.04 -0.70 22.77
C GLY A 73 3.73 0.69 23.37
N LYS A 74 3.91 1.78 22.60
CA LYS A 74 3.63 3.17 23.00
C LYS A 74 3.08 3.98 21.81
N PRO A 75 1.80 3.79 21.45
CA PRO A 75 1.23 4.39 20.24
C PRO A 75 1.27 5.93 20.24
N LEU A 76 1.10 6.56 21.41
CA LEU A 76 1.15 8.03 21.55
C LEU A 76 2.54 8.64 21.25
N ARG A 77 3.58 7.82 21.11
CA ARG A 77 4.92 8.26 20.74
C ARG A 77 5.29 7.88 19.30
N ALA A 78 4.36 7.34 18.53
CA ALA A 78 4.58 6.91 17.15
C ALA A 78 5.10 8.03 16.25
N TRP A 79 4.68 9.29 16.50
CA TRP A 79 5.17 10.44 15.75
C TRP A 79 6.70 10.63 15.83
N ARG A 80 7.35 10.18 16.93
CA ARG A 80 8.81 10.20 17.07
C ARG A 80 9.51 9.25 16.09
N ALA A 81 8.81 8.22 15.62
CA ALA A 81 9.36 7.32 14.62
C ALA A 81 9.67 8.05 13.31
N PHE A 82 8.88 9.06 12.94
CA PHE A 82 9.09 9.83 11.71
C PHE A 82 10.41 10.63 11.70
N SER A 83 10.95 11.01 12.86
CA SER A 83 12.22 11.73 12.95
C SER A 83 13.44 10.88 12.53
N GLN A 84 13.32 9.55 12.52
CA GLN A 84 14.39 8.62 12.19
C GLN A 84 14.33 8.07 10.76
N TRP A 85 13.71 8.80 9.84
CA TRP A 85 13.50 8.35 8.46
C TRP A 85 14.79 7.99 7.70
N ARG A 86 15.94 8.52 8.09
CA ARG A 86 17.24 8.21 7.48
C ARG A 86 17.78 6.83 7.86
N THR A 87 17.47 6.32 9.04
CA THR A 87 18.08 5.13 9.62
C THR A 87 17.12 3.95 9.78
N SER A 88 15.80 4.21 9.82
CA SER A 88 14.78 3.20 10.10
C SER A 88 13.87 2.95 8.88
N TRP A 89 13.77 1.71 8.44
CA TRP A 89 12.85 1.30 7.38
C TRP A 89 11.39 1.51 7.78
N LEU A 90 11.04 1.27 9.05
CA LEU A 90 9.71 1.52 9.60
C LEU A 90 9.33 3.01 9.50
N SER A 91 10.28 3.90 9.76
CA SER A 91 10.07 5.34 9.63
C SER A 91 9.85 5.76 8.18
N ARG A 92 10.65 5.21 7.24
CA ARG A 92 10.49 5.46 5.80
C ARG A 92 9.14 4.98 5.30
N GLU A 93 8.73 3.77 5.68
CA GLU A 93 7.41 3.24 5.37
C GLU A 93 6.31 4.19 5.83
N GLY A 94 6.32 4.60 7.11
CA GLY A 94 5.30 5.49 7.66
C GLY A 94 5.23 6.84 6.95
N VAL A 95 6.38 7.46 6.63
CA VAL A 95 6.43 8.72 5.88
C VAL A 95 5.88 8.54 4.46
N LEU A 96 6.33 7.50 3.74
CA LEU A 96 5.88 7.23 2.37
C LEU A 96 4.41 6.85 2.33
N ALA A 97 3.94 6.04 3.28
CA ALA A 97 2.54 5.66 3.40
C ALA A 97 1.63 6.89 3.54
N LEU A 98 1.99 7.83 4.43
CA LEU A 98 1.24 9.09 4.57
C LEU A 98 1.37 9.96 3.32
N ALA A 99 2.56 10.01 2.70
CA ALA A 99 2.78 10.77 1.48
C ALA A 99 1.92 10.27 0.31
N CYS A 100 1.57 8.98 0.23
CA CYS A 100 0.68 8.43 -0.79
C CYS A 100 -0.73 9.05 -0.75
N PHE A 101 -1.23 9.42 0.43
CA PHE A 101 -2.57 10.00 0.55
C PHE A 101 -2.69 11.36 -0.12
N VAL A 102 -1.59 12.12 -0.25
CA VAL A 102 -1.60 13.43 -0.92
C VAL A 102 -1.91 13.28 -2.42
N PRO A 103 -1.14 12.53 -3.23
CA PRO A 103 -1.49 12.34 -4.64
C PRO A 103 -2.78 11.52 -4.81
N ALA A 104 -3.14 10.62 -3.90
CA ALA A 104 -4.42 9.92 -3.96
C ALA A 104 -5.60 10.88 -3.83
N PHE A 105 -5.54 11.83 -2.88
CA PHE A 105 -6.58 12.84 -2.72
C PHE A 105 -6.61 13.83 -3.89
N ALA A 106 -5.45 14.27 -4.38
CA ALA A 106 -5.36 15.14 -5.56
C ALA A 106 -5.98 14.44 -6.80
N LEU A 107 -5.65 13.16 -7.01
CA LEU A 107 -6.21 12.36 -8.09
C LEU A 107 -7.74 12.20 -7.96
N LEU A 108 -8.24 12.00 -6.74
CA LEU A 108 -9.67 11.95 -6.46
C LEU A 108 -10.38 13.23 -6.92
N LEU A 109 -9.82 14.40 -6.59
CA LEU A 109 -10.38 15.69 -6.99
C LEU A 109 -10.35 15.88 -8.52
N LEU A 110 -9.25 15.50 -9.18
CA LEU A 110 -9.12 15.59 -10.64
C LEU A 110 -10.12 14.67 -11.35
N LEU A 111 -10.30 13.44 -10.88
CA LEU A 111 -11.29 12.51 -11.42
C LEU A 111 -12.73 13.02 -11.20
N ALA A 112 -13.02 13.60 -10.04
CA ALA A 112 -14.32 14.14 -9.71
C ALA A 112 -14.65 15.41 -10.55
N ALA A 113 -13.63 16.18 -10.94
CA ALA A 113 -13.79 17.35 -11.81
C ALA A 113 -13.91 16.99 -13.31
N GLY A 114 -13.72 15.72 -13.68
CA GLY A 114 -13.71 15.29 -15.09
C GLY A 114 -12.35 15.44 -15.78
N ASP A 115 -11.31 15.91 -15.09
CA ASP A 115 -9.98 16.21 -15.65
C ASP A 115 -9.03 14.99 -15.61
N GLY A 116 -9.60 13.78 -15.52
CA GLY A 116 -8.83 12.54 -15.36
C GLY A 116 -7.90 12.18 -16.53
N SER A 117 -8.12 12.79 -17.71
CA SER A 117 -7.30 12.58 -18.92
C SER A 117 -6.12 13.54 -19.04
N ASP A 118 -6.04 14.56 -18.22
CA ASP A 118 -5.07 15.64 -18.33
C ASP A 118 -3.65 15.19 -17.95
N ALA A 119 -2.65 15.90 -18.47
CA ALA A 119 -1.26 15.67 -18.14
C ALA A 119 -1.00 15.73 -16.62
N MET A 120 -1.73 16.60 -15.91
CA MET A 120 -1.67 16.72 -14.46
C MET A 120 -2.12 15.42 -13.77
N ALA A 121 -3.29 14.89 -14.16
CA ALA A 121 -3.80 13.64 -13.60
C ALA A 121 -2.85 12.46 -13.86
N ARG A 122 -2.27 12.38 -15.05
CA ARG A 122 -1.25 11.37 -15.37
C ARG A 122 -0.01 11.48 -14.50
N ALA A 123 0.50 12.70 -14.29
CA ALA A 123 1.67 12.95 -13.44
C ALA A 123 1.39 12.57 -11.98
N VAL A 124 0.23 13.01 -11.44
CA VAL A 124 -0.20 12.70 -10.07
C VAL A 124 -0.42 11.19 -9.90
N ALA A 125 -1.02 10.52 -10.87
CA ALA A 125 -1.22 9.08 -10.85
C ALA A 125 0.11 8.31 -10.90
N GLY A 126 1.05 8.75 -11.74
CA GLY A 126 2.40 8.19 -11.78
C GLY A 126 3.14 8.36 -10.45
N LEU A 127 3.03 9.53 -9.83
CA LEU A 127 3.60 9.79 -8.51
C LEU A 127 2.98 8.87 -7.45
N LEU A 128 1.66 8.66 -7.46
CA LEU A 128 0.97 7.74 -6.56
C LEU A 128 1.49 6.31 -6.71
N ALA A 129 1.66 5.84 -7.95
CA ALA A 129 2.20 4.51 -8.23
C ALA A 129 3.63 4.35 -7.70
N LEU A 130 4.50 5.34 -7.93
CA LEU A 130 5.88 5.31 -7.45
C LEU A 130 5.97 5.31 -5.93
N LEU A 131 5.20 6.17 -5.25
CA LEU A 131 5.15 6.22 -3.79
C LEU A 131 4.58 4.92 -3.21
N GLY A 132 3.55 4.33 -3.84
CA GLY A 132 3.00 3.05 -3.45
C GLY A 132 4.03 1.91 -3.54
N LEU A 133 4.76 1.82 -4.66
CA LEU A 133 5.85 0.86 -4.84
C LEU A 133 6.94 1.05 -3.77
N ALA A 134 7.36 2.29 -3.53
CA ALA A 134 8.36 2.60 -2.51
C ALA A 134 7.89 2.23 -1.11
N THR A 135 6.61 2.45 -0.78
CA THR A 135 6.01 2.09 0.51
C THR A 135 6.05 0.58 0.71
N VAL A 136 5.55 -0.21 -0.24
CA VAL A 136 5.57 -1.69 -0.17
C VAL A 136 7.01 -2.22 -0.09
N ALA A 137 7.95 -1.62 -0.82
CA ALA A 137 9.36 -1.98 -0.74
C ALA A 137 9.93 -1.69 0.66
N CYS A 138 9.58 -0.56 1.28
CA CYS A 138 10.00 -0.26 2.66
C CYS A 138 9.40 -1.25 3.66
N THR A 139 8.13 -1.63 3.53
CA THR A 139 7.50 -2.70 4.33
C THR A 139 8.29 -3.99 4.22
N ALA A 140 8.61 -4.42 3.01
CA ALA A 140 9.42 -5.62 2.77
C ALA A 140 10.82 -5.53 3.41
N MET A 141 11.45 -4.36 3.34
CA MET A 141 12.77 -4.12 3.93
C MET A 141 12.76 -4.16 5.47
N ILE A 142 11.64 -3.79 6.11
CA ILE A 142 11.48 -3.99 7.56
C ILE A 142 11.69 -5.47 7.88
N TYR A 143 10.95 -6.36 7.21
CA TYR A 143 11.04 -7.80 7.45
C TYR A 143 12.38 -8.39 7.01
N ALA A 144 12.95 -7.91 5.91
CA ALA A 144 14.27 -8.35 5.44
C ALA A 144 15.41 -7.95 6.40
N SER A 145 15.26 -6.87 7.15
CA SER A 145 16.26 -6.36 8.11
C SER A 145 16.13 -6.94 9.52
N LEU A 146 15.02 -7.63 9.85
CA LEU A 146 14.79 -8.21 11.16
C LEU A 146 15.73 -9.39 11.42
N ALA A 147 16.70 -9.18 12.33
CA ALA A 147 17.69 -10.19 12.69
C ALA A 147 17.09 -11.50 13.28
N PRO A 148 15.99 -11.45 14.09
CA PRO A 148 15.45 -12.64 14.76
C PRO A 148 14.71 -13.61 13.82
N ILE A 149 14.37 -13.20 12.59
CA ILE A 149 13.58 -14.00 11.65
C ILE A 149 14.44 -14.36 10.43
N PRO A 150 15.12 -15.53 10.41
CA PRO A 150 15.99 -15.93 9.30
C PRO A 150 15.25 -15.99 7.94
N ALA A 151 13.98 -16.38 7.96
CA ALA A 151 13.14 -16.45 6.75
C ALA A 151 12.95 -15.08 6.08
N GLY A 152 12.96 -13.97 6.85
CA GLY A 152 12.85 -12.61 6.31
C GLY A 152 14.07 -12.16 5.52
N ARG A 153 15.26 -12.72 5.80
CA ARG A 153 16.52 -12.35 5.12
C ARG A 153 16.71 -12.97 3.75
N HIS A 154 15.72 -13.69 3.24
CA HIS A 154 15.80 -14.30 1.93
C HIS A 154 15.71 -13.25 0.82
N ARG A 155 16.44 -13.47 -0.29
CA ARG A 155 16.46 -12.55 -1.45
C ARG A 155 15.07 -12.38 -2.09
N ALA A 156 14.17 -13.34 -1.90
CA ALA A 156 12.80 -13.30 -2.40
C ALA A 156 11.85 -12.46 -1.52
N THR A 157 12.26 -11.94 -0.36
CA THR A 157 11.36 -11.20 0.54
C THR A 157 10.82 -9.94 -0.12
N VAL A 158 11.69 -9.08 -0.67
CA VAL A 158 11.26 -7.84 -1.32
C VAL A 158 10.42 -8.12 -2.56
N PRO A 159 10.85 -8.93 -3.55
CA PRO A 159 10.00 -9.25 -4.70
C PRO A 159 8.72 -9.97 -4.30
N GLY A 160 8.73 -10.80 -3.28
CA GLY A 160 7.54 -11.48 -2.77
C GLY A 160 6.49 -10.49 -2.25
N TYR A 161 6.87 -9.53 -1.42
CA TYR A 161 5.95 -8.49 -0.94
C TYR A 161 5.36 -7.65 -2.07
N LEU A 162 6.19 -7.26 -3.05
CA LEU A 162 5.73 -6.52 -4.23
C LEU A 162 4.74 -7.35 -5.06
N LEU A 163 5.06 -8.62 -5.32
CA LEU A 163 4.17 -9.52 -6.06
C LEU A 163 2.83 -9.72 -5.34
N PHE A 164 2.85 -9.97 -4.02
CA PHE A 164 1.61 -10.12 -3.26
C PHE A 164 0.78 -8.84 -3.23
N ALA A 165 1.39 -7.67 -3.08
CA ALA A 165 0.67 -6.40 -3.14
C ALA A 165 0.05 -6.18 -4.53
N LEU A 166 0.79 -6.45 -5.61
CA LEU A 166 0.28 -6.34 -6.98
C LEU A 166 -0.83 -7.35 -7.27
N LEU A 167 -0.70 -8.60 -6.80
CA LEU A 167 -1.73 -9.62 -6.98
C LEU A 167 -3.02 -9.25 -6.23
N THR A 168 -2.91 -8.92 -4.95
CA THR A 168 -4.08 -8.60 -4.12
C THR A 168 -4.74 -7.28 -4.54
N GLY A 169 -3.96 -6.27 -4.91
CA GLY A 169 -4.48 -5.01 -5.44
C GLY A 169 -4.99 -5.11 -6.88
N GLY A 170 -4.47 -6.07 -7.67
CA GLY A 170 -4.92 -6.32 -9.04
C GLY A 170 -6.28 -7.00 -9.13
N LEU A 171 -6.67 -7.80 -8.13
CA LEU A 171 -7.97 -8.49 -8.12
C LEU A 171 -9.17 -7.53 -8.24
N PRO A 172 -9.32 -6.48 -7.42
CA PRO A 172 -10.40 -5.51 -7.59
C PRO A 172 -10.36 -4.81 -8.96
N MET A 173 -9.17 -4.58 -9.49
CA MET A 173 -8.99 -3.95 -10.80
C MET A 173 -9.47 -4.85 -11.93
N LEU A 174 -9.18 -6.16 -11.88
CA LEU A 174 -9.65 -7.14 -12.85
C LEU A 174 -11.17 -7.34 -12.79
N LEU A 175 -11.74 -7.36 -11.58
CA LEU A 175 -13.19 -7.43 -11.41
C LEU A 175 -13.88 -6.22 -12.03
N ALA A 176 -13.37 -5.01 -11.80
CA ALA A 176 -13.92 -3.80 -12.41
C ALA A 176 -13.82 -3.84 -13.95
N ALA A 177 -12.68 -4.26 -14.50
CA ALA A 177 -12.51 -4.40 -15.94
C ALA A 177 -13.43 -5.47 -16.56
N GLY A 178 -13.75 -6.52 -15.82
CA GLY A 178 -14.70 -7.55 -16.27
C GLY A 178 -16.15 -7.04 -16.35
N PHE A 179 -16.55 -6.14 -15.46
CA PHE A 179 -17.86 -5.47 -15.54
C PHE A 179 -17.95 -4.52 -16.75
N ASP A 180 -16.88 -3.79 -17.07
CA ASP A 180 -16.81 -2.89 -18.23
C ASP A 180 -16.89 -3.65 -19.57
N ALA A 181 -16.46 -4.92 -19.62
CA ALA A 181 -16.49 -5.75 -20.84
C ALA A 181 -17.82 -6.48 -21.05
N ALA A 182 -18.66 -6.55 -20.01
CA ALA A 182 -19.93 -7.27 -20.04
C ALA A 182 -21.15 -6.34 -20.29
N GLY A 183 -21.00 -5.04 -20.26
CA GLY A 183 -22.03 -4.01 -20.53
C GLY A 183 -21.76 -3.26 -21.82
#